data_73aea2e17b441986b73dc249ddba6f36
#
_entry.id   73aea2e17b441986b73dc249ddba6f36
#
_cell.length_a   1.000
_cell.length_b   1.000
_cell.length_c   1.000
_cell.angle_alpha   90.00
_cell.angle_beta   90.00
_cell.angle_gamma   90.00
#
_symmetry.space_group_name_H-M   'P 1'
#
loop_
_entity.id
_entity.type
_entity.pdbx_description
1 polymer ?
#
loop_
_entity_poly.entity_id
_entity_poly.type
_entity_poly.pdbx_seq_one_letter_code
_entity_poly.pdbx_strand_id
1 'polypeptide(L)'
;MAAPRFKTVSSPRFAALAFGLALLGAGSMAYYHLGLFVSRAVEARAAKDLAGGYSFGDDFYQIWLSSREWQQERRDPYSEEMTRRIQIGLYGRPLDPHRLTDPVDRRGFPYPAFADLLFWPSAEFPFAAVSRVIFATLVALTFATAMLWMRAIRWDPGWLWPYAVTVLFVCSYPVLEGLYAGQVGLLVGFFLAASVLALRRGKLLLSGILLALTTIKPQVTILAILYLTLWCFHEWRKRRAFFAGAVATGMLLVGGALLVWPRWIQTWMQVVVQYHGYTPPPLIGEVVRNLVGSRLAAPVSLVLTVAMIVSAAILAWLNRAAECSSVQFWFTLSLVLAITTIGILPGQAIYDQGILLPGVLLLLARWRELAINWVLRAMLVIGVAILVWPWIAAAGVLLVRPLLSDQQFYSKPVFLLPLRTAVVFPFVLLGLLALGRRIAVRIAITKPSPLA
;
A
#
# COMPACT_ATOMS: atom_id res chain seq x y z
N MET A 1 11.38 -29.64 11.14
CA MET A 1 12.54 -29.30 10.28
C MET A 1 12.54 -27.80 9.94
N ALA A 2 13.67 -27.10 10.14
CA ALA A 2 13.79 -25.69 9.76
C ALA A 2 13.86 -25.58 8.22
N ALA A 3 12.91 -24.87 7.61
CA ALA A 3 12.93 -24.60 6.18
C ALA A 3 14.23 -23.88 5.78
N PRO A 4 14.82 -24.16 4.61
CA PRO A 4 16.11 -23.60 4.21
C PRO A 4 16.09 -22.08 4.16
N ARG A 5 17.17 -21.45 4.65
CA ARG A 5 17.44 -20.03 4.48
C ARG A 5 17.93 -19.77 3.05
N PHE A 6 17.34 -18.80 2.38
CA PHE A 6 17.79 -18.40 1.03
C PHE A 6 19.02 -17.49 1.14
N LYS A 7 20.21 -18.08 1.05
CA LYS A 7 21.47 -17.31 1.01
C LYS A 7 21.77 -16.93 -0.45
N THR A 8 21.77 -15.64 -0.73
CA THR A 8 22.36 -15.08 -1.94
C THR A 8 23.80 -14.64 -1.60
N VAL A 9 24.78 -15.44 -2.01
CA VAL A 9 26.19 -15.03 -1.82
C VAL A 9 26.55 -14.08 -2.95
N SER A 10 26.54 -12.77 -2.68
CA SER A 10 27.15 -11.75 -3.52
C SER A 10 28.52 -11.36 -2.95
N SER A 11 29.46 -10.95 -3.82
CA SER A 11 30.74 -10.44 -3.32
C SER A 11 30.50 -9.18 -2.48
N PRO A 12 31.29 -8.93 -1.41
CA PRO A 12 31.13 -7.73 -0.58
C PRO A 12 31.23 -6.43 -1.39
N ARG A 13 32.09 -6.38 -2.41
CA ARG A 13 32.23 -5.22 -3.31
C ARG A 13 30.96 -4.96 -4.12
N PHE A 14 30.32 -6.01 -4.64
CA PHE A 14 29.06 -5.88 -5.39
C PHE A 14 27.92 -5.43 -4.47
N ALA A 15 27.83 -5.96 -3.25
CA ALA A 15 26.84 -5.54 -2.26
C ALA A 15 27.02 -4.07 -1.85
N ALA A 16 28.27 -3.61 -1.67
CA ALA A 16 28.58 -2.21 -1.37
C ALA A 16 28.20 -1.27 -2.53
N LEU A 17 28.53 -1.64 -3.77
CA LEU A 17 28.13 -0.89 -4.97
C LEU A 17 26.59 -0.81 -5.08
N ALA A 18 25.90 -1.93 -4.94
CA ALA A 18 24.44 -1.98 -5.00
C ALA A 18 23.80 -1.11 -3.90
N PHE A 19 24.37 -1.11 -2.69
CA PHE A 19 23.90 -0.25 -1.61
C PHE A 19 24.16 1.24 -1.90
N GLY A 20 25.33 1.59 -2.45
CA GLY A 20 25.62 2.96 -2.89
C GLY A 20 24.66 3.45 -3.97
N LEU A 21 24.35 2.61 -4.97
CA LEU A 21 23.36 2.92 -6.00
C LEU A 21 21.94 3.04 -5.41
N ALA A 22 21.60 2.20 -4.43
CA ALA A 22 20.32 2.29 -3.73
C ALA A 22 20.20 3.61 -2.95
N LEU A 23 21.25 4.06 -2.27
CA LEU A 23 21.27 5.36 -1.58
C LEU A 23 21.14 6.52 -2.57
N LEU A 24 21.84 6.47 -3.71
CA LEU A 24 21.73 7.49 -4.75
C LEU A 24 20.32 7.56 -5.33
N GLY A 25 19.73 6.42 -5.70
CA GLY A 25 18.37 6.34 -6.20
C GLY A 25 17.34 6.82 -5.19
N ALA A 26 17.47 6.37 -3.94
CA ALA A 26 16.61 6.77 -2.84
C ALA A 26 16.68 8.27 -2.56
N GLY A 27 17.89 8.84 -2.47
CA GLY A 27 18.09 10.28 -2.29
C GLY A 27 17.54 11.09 -3.46
N SER A 28 17.74 10.62 -4.69
CA SER A 28 17.17 11.26 -5.89
C SER A 28 15.65 11.27 -5.85
N MET A 29 15.02 10.15 -5.51
CA MET A 29 13.55 10.08 -5.41
C MET A 29 13.02 10.94 -4.25
N ALA A 30 13.66 10.93 -3.10
CA ALA A 30 13.25 11.74 -1.96
C ALA A 30 13.34 13.24 -2.30
N TYR A 31 14.43 13.70 -2.92
CA TYR A 31 14.57 15.09 -3.34
C TYR A 31 13.59 15.46 -4.46
N TYR A 32 13.42 14.58 -5.46
CA TYR A 32 12.43 14.78 -6.51
C TYR A 32 11.01 14.94 -5.92
N HIS A 33 10.61 14.04 -5.01
CA HIS A 33 9.27 14.07 -4.46
C HIS A 33 9.08 15.26 -3.50
N LEU A 34 9.90 15.36 -2.45
CA LEU A 34 9.71 16.35 -1.38
C LEU A 34 10.17 17.76 -1.79
N GLY A 35 11.26 17.86 -2.55
CA GLY A 35 11.83 19.14 -2.93
C GLY A 35 11.22 19.76 -4.20
N LEU A 36 10.85 18.94 -5.19
CA LEU A 36 10.35 19.47 -6.48
C LEU A 36 8.84 19.27 -6.65
N PHE A 37 8.37 18.02 -6.49
CA PHE A 37 6.96 17.70 -6.77
C PHE A 37 6.02 18.33 -5.75
N VAL A 38 6.27 18.15 -4.45
CA VAL A 38 5.47 18.71 -3.36
C VAL A 38 5.43 20.24 -3.46
N SER A 39 6.60 20.89 -3.61
CA SER A 39 6.68 22.35 -3.73
C SER A 39 5.83 22.85 -4.91
N ARG A 40 5.93 22.19 -6.08
CA ARG A 40 5.13 22.55 -7.25
C ARG A 40 3.64 22.29 -7.06
N ALA A 41 3.26 21.20 -6.38
CA ALA A 41 1.86 20.90 -6.08
C ALA A 41 1.25 21.95 -5.14
N VAL A 42 1.99 22.38 -4.12
CA VAL A 42 1.58 23.45 -3.20
C VAL A 42 1.39 24.79 -3.94
N GLU A 43 2.37 25.21 -4.76
CA GLU A 43 2.25 26.41 -5.59
C GLU A 43 1.04 26.37 -6.52
N ALA A 44 0.84 25.25 -7.22
CA ALA A 44 -0.27 25.09 -8.16
C ALA A 44 -1.65 25.14 -7.46
N ARG A 45 -1.73 24.74 -6.20
CA ARG A 45 -2.96 24.84 -5.41
C ARG A 45 -3.17 26.24 -4.83
N ALA A 46 -2.11 26.88 -4.36
CA ALA A 46 -2.18 28.27 -3.93
C ALA A 46 -2.67 29.19 -5.05
N ALA A 47 -2.23 28.97 -6.28
CA ALA A 47 -2.69 29.70 -7.45
C ALA A 47 -4.19 29.52 -7.77
N LYS A 48 -4.84 28.49 -7.21
CA LYS A 48 -6.28 28.20 -7.34
C LYS A 48 -7.09 28.63 -6.09
N ASP A 49 -6.51 29.39 -5.19
CA ASP A 49 -7.14 29.77 -3.92
C ASP A 49 -7.52 28.52 -3.07
N LEU A 50 -6.65 27.52 -3.07
CA LEU A 50 -6.75 26.28 -2.32
C LEU A 50 -5.53 26.13 -1.41
N ALA A 51 -5.21 27.18 -0.65
CA ALA A 51 -4.11 27.14 0.29
C ALA A 51 -4.28 25.99 1.29
N GLY A 52 -3.28 25.14 1.41
CA GLY A 52 -3.26 24.02 2.36
C GLY A 52 -3.82 22.69 1.88
N GLY A 53 -4.46 22.61 0.71
CA GLY A 53 -5.08 21.37 0.21
C GLY A 53 -4.11 20.28 -0.25
N TYR A 54 -2.81 20.48 -0.09
CA TYR A 54 -1.75 19.48 -0.21
C TYR A 54 -0.69 19.84 0.82
N SER A 55 -1.02 19.62 2.08
CA SER A 55 -0.18 19.95 3.21
C SER A 55 0.36 18.71 3.89
N PHE A 56 1.41 18.89 4.66
CA PHE A 56 2.04 17.81 5.41
C PHE A 56 1.05 17.20 6.43
N GLY A 57 0.73 15.92 6.26
CA GLY A 57 -0.21 15.18 7.10
C GLY A 57 -1.69 15.39 6.75
N ASP A 58 -2.01 15.91 5.56
CA ASP A 58 -3.38 16.27 5.17
C ASP A 58 -4.40 15.12 5.23
N ASP A 59 -3.99 13.88 4.96
CA ASP A 59 -4.87 12.72 5.06
C ASP A 59 -5.08 12.29 6.53
N PHE A 60 -4.08 12.49 7.41
CA PHE A 60 -4.27 12.27 8.84
C PHE A 60 -5.07 13.38 9.51
N TYR A 61 -5.09 14.57 8.94
CA TYR A 61 -5.84 15.72 9.44
C TYR A 61 -7.31 15.40 9.65
N GLN A 62 -7.91 14.65 8.76
CA GLN A 62 -9.32 14.22 8.85
C GLN A 62 -9.60 13.43 10.13
N ILE A 63 -8.72 12.48 10.48
CA ILE A 63 -8.83 11.63 11.68
C ILE A 63 -8.60 12.49 12.94
N TRP A 64 -7.56 13.31 12.93
CA TRP A 64 -7.25 14.17 14.05
C TRP A 64 -8.37 15.19 14.35
N LEU A 65 -8.89 15.86 13.31
CA LEU A 65 -9.95 16.84 13.48
C LEU A 65 -11.25 16.16 13.94
N SER A 66 -11.62 15.04 13.35
CA SER A 66 -12.81 14.28 13.72
C SER A 66 -12.76 13.86 15.19
N SER A 67 -11.63 13.28 15.62
CA SER A 67 -11.43 12.92 17.04
C SER A 67 -11.55 14.13 17.97
N ARG A 68 -10.99 15.28 17.59
CA ARG A 68 -11.02 16.53 18.37
C ARG A 68 -12.42 17.12 18.47
N GLU A 69 -13.12 17.25 17.37
CA GLU A 69 -14.49 17.76 17.32
C GLU A 69 -15.48 16.88 18.08
N TRP A 70 -15.26 15.56 18.03
CA TRP A 70 -16.06 14.65 18.85
C TRP A 70 -15.80 14.84 20.35
N GLN A 71 -14.55 15.01 20.78
CA GLN A 71 -14.23 15.23 22.19
C GLN A 71 -14.85 16.52 22.71
N GLN A 72 -14.73 17.62 21.94
CA GLN A 72 -15.12 18.95 22.36
C GLN A 72 -16.62 19.20 22.22
N GLU A 73 -17.21 18.78 21.11
CA GLU A 73 -18.58 19.13 20.73
C GLU A 73 -19.49 17.93 20.47
N ARG A 74 -19.01 16.69 20.69
CA ARG A 74 -19.72 15.44 20.38
C ARG A 74 -20.23 15.36 18.94
N ARG A 75 -19.49 15.96 18.01
CA ARG A 75 -19.87 16.05 16.60
C ARG A 75 -19.72 14.68 15.91
N ASP A 76 -20.72 14.32 15.11
CA ASP A 76 -20.68 13.11 14.28
C ASP A 76 -19.59 13.22 13.20
N PRO A 77 -18.62 12.27 13.13
CA PRO A 77 -17.55 12.27 12.14
C PRO A 77 -18.04 12.26 10.69
N TYR A 78 -19.24 11.75 10.44
CA TYR A 78 -19.83 11.60 9.10
C TYR A 78 -20.77 12.74 8.71
N SER A 79 -20.95 13.76 9.56
CA SER A 79 -21.83 14.87 9.29
C SER A 79 -21.30 15.78 8.17
N GLU A 80 -22.22 16.44 7.45
CA GLU A 80 -21.84 17.46 6.45
C GLU A 80 -21.08 18.64 7.10
N GLU A 81 -21.41 18.98 8.34
CA GLU A 81 -20.68 20.02 9.08
C GLU A 81 -19.25 19.59 9.38
N MET A 82 -19.00 18.30 9.71
CA MET A 82 -17.63 17.79 9.86
C MET A 82 -16.87 17.87 8.53
N THR A 83 -17.49 17.46 7.43
CA THR A 83 -16.91 17.59 6.08
C THR A 83 -16.53 19.04 5.79
N ARG A 84 -17.43 19.98 6.08
CA ARG A 84 -17.16 21.41 5.91
C ARG A 84 -15.99 21.91 6.76
N ARG A 85 -15.88 21.49 8.02
CA ARG A 85 -14.76 21.82 8.91
C ARG A 85 -13.44 21.26 8.43
N ILE A 86 -13.43 20.01 7.94
CA ILE A 86 -12.25 19.42 7.32
C ILE A 86 -11.81 20.25 6.10
N GLN A 87 -12.76 20.65 5.24
CA GLN A 87 -12.48 21.49 4.08
C GLN A 87 -11.91 22.86 4.48
N ILE A 88 -12.51 23.52 5.48
CA ILE A 88 -12.00 24.80 5.98
C ILE A 88 -10.57 24.66 6.51
N GLY A 89 -10.28 23.60 7.27
CA GLY A 89 -8.94 23.37 7.79
C GLY A 89 -7.90 23.07 6.73
N LEU A 90 -8.29 22.31 5.67
CA LEU A 90 -7.39 21.94 4.57
C LEU A 90 -7.26 23.05 3.51
N TYR A 91 -8.33 23.78 3.20
CA TYR A 91 -8.39 24.69 2.05
C TYR A 91 -8.59 26.16 2.44
N GLY A 92 -8.78 26.45 3.74
CA GLY A 92 -9.13 27.79 4.22
C GLY A 92 -10.60 28.17 4.00
N ARG A 93 -11.36 27.36 3.25
CA ARG A 93 -12.78 27.57 2.92
C ARG A 93 -13.49 26.24 2.60
N PRO A 94 -14.82 26.22 2.63
CA PRO A 94 -15.58 25.10 2.09
C PRO A 94 -15.38 24.99 0.57
N LEU A 95 -15.47 23.76 0.04
CA LEU A 95 -15.46 23.50 -1.40
C LEU A 95 -16.84 23.81 -2.00
N ASP A 96 -16.84 24.40 -3.20
CA ASP A 96 -18.03 24.68 -3.97
C ASP A 96 -18.12 23.68 -5.15
N PRO A 97 -19.16 22.81 -5.20
CA PRO A 97 -19.32 21.84 -6.28
C PRO A 97 -19.49 22.47 -7.68
N HIS A 98 -19.89 23.75 -7.74
CA HIS A 98 -20.09 24.49 -9.00
C HIS A 98 -18.81 25.21 -9.45
N ARG A 99 -17.78 25.29 -8.62
CA ARG A 99 -16.51 25.92 -8.96
C ARG A 99 -15.57 24.95 -9.63
N LEU A 100 -15.37 25.10 -10.95
CA LEU A 100 -14.54 24.19 -11.77
C LEU A 100 -13.08 24.04 -11.31
N THR A 101 -12.58 24.99 -10.53
CA THR A 101 -11.21 24.94 -9.96
C THR A 101 -11.12 24.12 -8.67
N ASP A 102 -12.26 23.85 -8.03
CA ASP A 102 -12.29 23.09 -6.78
C ASP A 102 -12.10 21.58 -7.03
N PRO A 103 -11.46 20.87 -6.11
CA PRO A 103 -11.33 19.42 -6.20
C PRO A 103 -12.70 18.72 -6.19
N VAL A 104 -12.87 17.70 -6.99
CA VAL A 104 -14.05 16.83 -6.95
C VAL A 104 -14.10 16.03 -5.64
N ASP A 105 -12.93 15.73 -5.06
CA ASP A 105 -12.83 15.04 -3.78
C ASP A 105 -13.30 15.95 -2.65
N ARG A 106 -14.42 15.57 -2.03
CA ARG A 106 -15.08 16.31 -0.95
C ARG A 106 -14.29 16.35 0.36
N ARG A 107 -13.25 15.51 0.50
CA ARG A 107 -12.43 15.40 1.73
C ARG A 107 -13.26 15.16 3.01
N GLY A 108 -14.34 14.38 2.91
CA GLY A 108 -15.09 13.90 4.08
C GLY A 108 -14.29 12.86 4.87
N PHE A 109 -14.85 12.40 5.99
CA PHE A 109 -14.25 11.34 6.83
C PHE A 109 -14.59 9.94 6.29
N PRO A 110 -13.69 9.25 5.53
CA PRO A 110 -14.00 7.98 4.88
C PRO A 110 -13.64 6.75 5.72
N TYR A 111 -13.09 6.94 6.92
CA TYR A 111 -12.61 5.85 7.78
C TYR A 111 -13.74 5.26 8.62
N PRO A 112 -13.64 3.96 9.05
CA PRO A 112 -14.52 3.43 10.08
C PRO A 112 -14.40 4.22 11.39
N ALA A 113 -15.50 4.42 12.13
CA ALA A 113 -15.52 5.27 13.33
C ALA A 113 -14.53 4.85 14.41
N PHE A 114 -14.16 3.57 14.50
CA PHE A 114 -13.15 3.12 15.45
C PHE A 114 -11.75 3.68 15.14
N ALA A 115 -11.50 4.25 13.95
CA ALA A 115 -10.26 4.97 13.68
C ALA A 115 -10.13 6.18 14.62
N ASP A 116 -11.21 6.94 14.84
CA ASP A 116 -11.20 8.05 15.79
C ASP A 116 -10.86 7.59 17.22
N LEU A 117 -11.39 6.43 17.64
CA LEU A 117 -11.09 5.89 18.96
C LEU A 117 -9.63 5.47 19.11
N LEU A 118 -9.02 4.93 18.05
CA LEU A 118 -7.61 4.52 18.07
C LEU A 118 -6.66 5.73 18.13
N PHE A 119 -7.03 6.83 17.48
CA PHE A 119 -6.21 8.03 17.43
C PHE A 119 -6.69 9.14 18.36
N TRP A 120 -7.71 8.89 19.18
CA TRP A 120 -8.24 9.83 20.16
C TRP A 120 -7.16 10.58 20.96
N PRO A 121 -6.08 9.95 21.50
CA PRO A 121 -5.10 10.71 22.28
C PRO A 121 -4.41 11.84 21.49
N SER A 122 -4.40 11.75 20.16
CA SER A 122 -3.80 12.79 19.32
C SER A 122 -4.60 14.10 19.31
N ALA A 123 -5.90 14.04 19.61
CA ALA A 123 -6.80 15.19 19.60
C ALA A 123 -6.48 16.23 20.67
N GLU A 124 -5.79 15.85 21.75
CA GLU A 124 -5.36 16.75 22.82
C GLU A 124 -4.24 17.74 22.39
N PHE A 125 -3.55 17.42 21.30
CA PHE A 125 -2.37 18.18 20.86
C PHE A 125 -2.66 18.99 19.59
N PRO A 126 -1.93 20.09 19.35
CA PRO A 126 -2.01 20.83 18.09
C PRO A 126 -1.61 19.97 16.90
N PHE A 127 -2.33 20.11 15.77
CA PHE A 127 -2.08 19.29 14.58
C PHE A 127 -0.62 19.33 14.09
N ALA A 128 0.03 20.50 14.16
CA ALA A 128 1.44 20.65 13.78
C ALA A 128 2.41 19.79 14.60
N ALA A 129 2.09 19.47 15.85
CA ALA A 129 2.86 18.53 16.66
C ALA A 129 2.50 17.09 16.30
N VAL A 130 1.22 16.79 16.17
CA VAL A 130 0.70 15.47 15.83
C VAL A 130 1.22 15.01 14.47
N SER A 131 1.17 15.85 13.43
CA SER A 131 1.66 15.51 12.10
C SER A 131 3.14 15.10 12.08
N ARG A 132 3.99 15.78 12.88
CA ARG A 132 5.42 15.40 13.01
C ARG A 132 5.62 14.06 13.72
N VAL A 133 4.85 13.82 14.79
CA VAL A 133 4.91 12.54 15.53
C VAL A 133 4.42 11.39 14.65
N ILE A 134 3.30 11.58 13.95
CA ILE A 134 2.76 10.59 12.99
C ILE A 134 3.77 10.31 11.88
N PHE A 135 4.38 11.33 11.29
CA PHE A 135 5.42 11.16 10.28
C PHE A 135 6.58 10.29 10.80
N ALA A 136 7.16 10.67 11.95
CA ALA A 136 8.26 9.90 12.55
C ALA A 136 7.87 8.45 12.85
N THR A 137 6.64 8.25 13.37
CA THR A 137 6.09 6.92 13.64
C THR A 137 5.93 6.12 12.35
N LEU A 138 5.33 6.70 11.31
CA LEU A 138 5.16 6.02 10.02
C LEU A 138 6.49 5.69 9.35
N VAL A 139 7.51 6.56 9.44
CA VAL A 139 8.87 6.25 8.97
C VAL A 139 9.42 5.03 9.70
N ALA A 140 9.38 5.01 11.04
CA ALA A 140 9.87 3.88 11.84
C ALA A 140 9.12 2.59 11.52
N LEU A 141 7.78 2.65 11.41
CA LEU A 141 6.94 1.50 11.08
C LEU A 141 7.17 1.00 9.64
N THR A 142 7.45 1.90 8.69
CA THR A 142 7.78 1.51 7.32
C THR A 142 9.12 0.77 7.24
N PHE A 143 10.15 1.24 7.96
CA PHE A 143 11.39 0.49 8.13
C PHE A 143 11.13 -0.89 8.75
N ALA A 144 10.35 -0.93 9.84
CA ALA A 144 9.98 -2.17 10.50
C ALA A 144 9.22 -3.12 9.55
N THR A 145 8.32 -2.60 8.70
CA THR A 145 7.57 -3.37 7.70
C THR A 145 8.50 -4.14 6.77
N ALA A 146 9.53 -3.48 6.23
CA ALA A 146 10.50 -4.12 5.37
C ALA A 146 11.25 -5.25 6.11
N MET A 147 11.70 -4.99 7.33
CA MET A 147 12.38 -5.99 8.16
C MET A 147 11.48 -7.17 8.54
N LEU A 148 10.20 -6.91 8.85
CA LEU A 148 9.22 -7.95 9.18
C LEU A 148 8.97 -8.86 7.98
N TRP A 149 8.80 -8.31 6.77
CA TRP A 149 8.61 -9.10 5.56
C TRP A 149 9.84 -9.95 5.21
N MET A 150 11.06 -9.40 5.29
CA MET A 150 12.29 -10.16 5.06
C MET A 150 12.40 -11.33 6.04
N ARG A 151 12.10 -11.11 7.33
CA ARG A 151 12.07 -12.18 8.35
C ARG A 151 10.98 -13.19 8.08
N ALA A 152 9.79 -12.75 7.65
CA ALA A 152 8.67 -13.62 7.34
C ALA A 152 8.96 -14.53 6.13
N ILE A 153 9.58 -14.02 5.08
CA ILE A 153 10.01 -14.76 3.88
C ILE A 153 11.28 -15.59 4.15
N ARG A 154 12.01 -15.31 5.25
CA ARG A 154 13.34 -15.90 5.56
C ARG A 154 14.38 -15.59 4.48
N TRP A 155 14.31 -14.41 3.91
CA TRP A 155 15.30 -13.95 2.95
C TRP A 155 16.54 -13.42 3.69
N ASP A 156 17.69 -14.06 3.43
CA ASP A 156 19.00 -13.71 4.00
C ASP A 156 19.98 -13.46 2.85
N PRO A 157 19.94 -12.25 2.24
CA PRO A 157 20.74 -11.94 1.07
C PRO A 157 22.17 -11.47 1.36
N GLY A 158 22.58 -11.45 2.64
CA GLY A 158 23.81 -10.84 3.11
C GLY A 158 23.59 -9.45 3.73
N TRP A 159 24.59 -8.92 4.43
CA TRP A 159 24.41 -7.84 5.39
C TRP A 159 23.99 -6.47 4.81
N LEU A 160 24.38 -6.09 3.59
CA LEU A 160 24.01 -4.80 2.98
C LEU A 160 22.66 -4.81 2.23
N TRP A 161 22.24 -5.96 1.71
CA TRP A 161 21.03 -6.06 0.91
C TRP A 161 19.73 -5.70 1.63
N PRO A 162 19.52 -6.10 2.91
CA PRO A 162 18.36 -5.68 3.66
C PRO A 162 18.24 -4.16 3.76
N TYR A 163 19.35 -3.48 3.96
CA TYR A 163 19.39 -2.02 4.05
C TYR A 163 19.15 -1.36 2.68
N ALA A 164 19.74 -1.89 1.60
CA ALA A 164 19.51 -1.39 0.25
C ALA A 164 18.02 -1.46 -0.14
N VAL A 165 17.40 -2.61 0.08
CA VAL A 165 15.96 -2.79 -0.22
C VAL A 165 15.09 -1.94 0.69
N THR A 166 15.42 -1.83 1.98
CA THR A 166 14.67 -1.01 2.92
C THR A 166 14.73 0.47 2.54
N VAL A 167 15.90 0.99 2.20
CA VAL A 167 16.07 2.40 1.81
C VAL A 167 15.33 2.70 0.51
N LEU A 168 15.44 1.82 -0.50
CA LEU A 168 14.65 1.96 -1.73
C LEU A 168 13.14 1.90 -1.44
N PHE A 169 12.69 1.00 -0.58
CA PHE A 169 11.28 0.90 -0.23
C PHE A 169 10.77 2.16 0.46
N VAL A 170 11.46 2.63 1.52
CA VAL A 170 11.07 3.84 2.26
C VAL A 170 11.09 5.07 1.35
N CYS A 171 12.08 5.17 0.46
CA CYS A 171 12.20 6.25 -0.53
C CYS A 171 11.58 5.88 -1.88
N SER A 172 10.61 4.97 -1.94
CA SER A 172 9.78 4.80 -3.14
C SER A 172 8.73 5.91 -3.20
N TYR A 173 8.35 6.32 -4.41
CA TYR A 173 7.34 7.36 -4.59
C TYR A 173 6.04 7.05 -3.82
N PRO A 174 5.45 5.84 -3.90
CA PRO A 174 4.25 5.52 -3.13
C PRO A 174 4.41 5.71 -1.62
N VAL A 175 5.53 5.29 -1.06
CA VAL A 175 5.78 5.39 0.37
C VAL A 175 6.05 6.84 0.80
N LEU A 176 6.84 7.60 0.02
CA LEU A 176 7.09 9.03 0.30
C LEU A 176 5.79 9.84 0.27
N GLU A 177 4.91 9.58 -0.69
CA GLU A 177 3.57 10.20 -0.76
C GLU A 177 2.75 9.86 0.49
N GLY A 178 2.73 8.58 0.88
CA GLY A 178 2.03 8.15 2.09
C GLY A 178 2.62 8.73 3.38
N LEU A 179 3.94 8.88 3.46
CA LEU A 179 4.62 9.52 4.59
C LEU A 179 4.28 11.01 4.66
N TYR A 180 4.33 11.72 3.51
CA TYR A 180 4.01 13.14 3.43
C TYR A 180 2.55 13.41 3.81
N ALA A 181 1.62 12.63 3.29
CA ALA A 181 0.19 12.77 3.57
C ALA A 181 -0.22 12.25 4.97
N GLY A 182 0.64 11.53 5.69
CA GLY A 182 0.29 10.92 6.97
C GLY A 182 -0.66 9.72 6.81
N GLN A 183 -0.51 8.92 5.76
CA GLN A 183 -1.43 7.86 5.37
C GLN A 183 -1.41 6.66 6.31
N VAL A 184 -2.58 6.34 6.88
CA VAL A 184 -2.77 5.13 7.70
C VAL A 184 -2.61 3.81 6.92
N GLY A 185 -2.60 3.86 5.59
CA GLY A 185 -2.26 2.71 4.74
C GLY A 185 -0.88 2.13 5.03
N LEU A 186 0.10 2.96 5.42
CA LEU A 186 1.43 2.49 5.85
C LEU A 186 1.38 1.73 7.18
N LEU A 187 0.52 2.16 8.10
CA LEU A 187 0.25 1.44 9.36
C LEU A 187 -0.44 0.10 9.08
N VAL A 188 -1.37 0.05 8.14
CA VAL A 188 -2.02 -1.19 7.68
C VAL A 188 -0.97 -2.15 7.11
N GLY A 189 -0.04 -1.66 6.30
CA GLY A 189 1.07 -2.45 5.77
C GLY A 189 1.95 -3.06 6.87
N PHE A 190 2.23 -2.29 7.93
CA PHE A 190 2.94 -2.78 9.11
C PHE A 190 2.16 -3.87 9.86
N PHE A 191 0.88 -3.67 10.14
CA PHE A 191 0.07 -4.68 10.83
C PHE A 191 -0.06 -5.96 10.03
N LEU A 192 -0.20 -5.87 8.70
CA LEU A 192 -0.22 -7.04 7.83
C LEU A 192 1.11 -7.81 7.88
N ALA A 193 2.24 -7.13 7.79
CA ALA A 193 3.57 -7.75 7.87
C ALA A 193 3.80 -8.42 9.23
N ALA A 194 3.43 -7.74 10.32
CA ALA A 194 3.52 -8.26 11.68
C ALA A 194 2.59 -9.47 11.89
N SER A 195 1.36 -9.41 11.36
CA SER A 195 0.40 -10.52 11.39
C SER A 195 0.97 -11.77 10.71
N VAL A 196 1.48 -11.64 9.48
CA VAL A 196 2.04 -12.77 8.73
C VAL A 196 3.31 -13.31 9.39
N LEU A 197 4.15 -12.47 9.96
CA LEU A 197 5.31 -12.94 10.73
C LEU A 197 4.89 -13.68 12.02
N ALA A 198 3.87 -13.18 12.74
CA ALA A 198 3.31 -13.85 13.91
C ALA A 198 2.72 -15.22 13.53
N LEU A 199 1.99 -15.29 12.40
CA LEU A 199 1.47 -16.52 11.82
C LEU A 199 2.60 -17.54 11.59
N ARG A 200 3.68 -17.13 10.93
CA ARG A 200 4.86 -17.96 10.68
C ARG A 200 5.58 -18.45 11.92
N ARG A 201 5.46 -17.72 13.02
CA ARG A 201 6.03 -18.07 14.33
C ARG A 201 5.07 -18.91 15.19
N GLY A 202 3.91 -19.31 14.65
CA GLY A 202 2.89 -20.05 15.38
C GLY A 202 2.11 -19.23 16.40
N LYS A 203 2.29 -17.90 16.46
CA LYS A 203 1.59 -16.98 17.35
C LYS A 203 0.23 -16.61 16.76
N LEU A 204 -0.66 -17.61 16.65
CA LEU A 204 -1.92 -17.50 15.91
C LEU A 204 -2.83 -16.42 16.45
N LEU A 205 -3.05 -16.35 17.77
CA LEU A 205 -3.89 -15.33 18.40
C LEU A 205 -3.40 -13.91 18.05
N LEU A 206 -2.09 -13.66 18.24
CA LEU A 206 -1.48 -12.37 17.91
C LEU A 206 -1.62 -12.05 16.43
N SER A 207 -1.46 -13.04 15.56
CA SER A 207 -1.63 -12.86 14.11
C SER A 207 -3.05 -12.39 13.77
N GLY A 208 -4.07 -13.01 14.40
CA GLY A 208 -5.47 -12.59 14.21
C GLY A 208 -5.73 -11.17 14.71
N ILE A 209 -5.23 -10.81 15.90
CA ILE A 209 -5.33 -9.46 16.46
C ILE A 209 -4.74 -8.42 15.48
N LEU A 210 -3.52 -8.67 15.01
CA LEU A 210 -2.84 -7.76 14.09
C LEU A 210 -3.54 -7.66 12.74
N LEU A 211 -4.12 -8.76 12.24
CA LEU A 211 -4.91 -8.73 11.02
C LEU A 211 -6.18 -7.88 11.18
N ALA A 212 -6.88 -8.00 12.31
CA ALA A 212 -8.07 -7.18 12.57
C ALA A 212 -7.74 -5.67 12.61
N LEU A 213 -6.57 -5.27 13.10
CA LEU A 213 -6.14 -3.88 13.08
C LEU A 213 -5.95 -3.33 11.65
N THR A 214 -5.76 -4.18 10.64
CA THR A 214 -5.70 -3.72 9.24
C THR A 214 -7.03 -3.18 8.73
N THR A 215 -8.15 -3.47 9.42
CA THR A 215 -9.49 -3.01 9.04
C THR A 215 -9.71 -1.51 9.25
N ILE A 216 -8.74 -0.76 9.79
CA ILE A 216 -8.75 0.71 9.75
C ILE A 216 -8.88 1.22 8.32
N LYS A 217 -8.30 0.51 7.34
CA LYS A 217 -8.43 0.79 5.91
C LYS A 217 -8.68 -0.54 5.18
N PRO A 218 -9.90 -1.10 5.28
CA PRO A 218 -10.19 -2.49 4.91
C PRO A 218 -9.94 -2.81 3.45
N GLN A 219 -10.16 -1.85 2.55
CA GLN A 219 -9.94 -2.02 1.11
C GLN A 219 -8.50 -2.40 0.75
N VAL A 220 -7.51 -2.05 1.59
CA VAL A 220 -6.09 -2.37 1.35
C VAL A 220 -5.78 -3.85 1.53
N THR A 221 -6.52 -4.53 2.41
CA THR A 221 -6.21 -5.92 2.82
C THR A 221 -7.36 -6.91 2.63
N ILE A 222 -8.47 -6.49 2.04
CA ILE A 222 -9.71 -7.30 1.96
C ILE A 222 -9.48 -8.68 1.34
N LEU A 223 -8.72 -8.80 0.25
CA LEU A 223 -8.44 -10.10 -0.37
C LEU A 223 -7.43 -10.91 0.43
N ALA A 224 -6.50 -10.27 1.15
CA ALA A 224 -5.61 -10.97 2.07
C ALA A 224 -6.38 -11.49 3.29
N ILE A 225 -7.33 -10.71 3.84
CA ILE A 225 -8.25 -11.15 4.89
C ILE A 225 -9.06 -12.36 4.41
N LEU A 226 -9.64 -12.30 3.21
CA LEU A 226 -10.35 -13.42 2.61
C LEU A 226 -9.47 -14.67 2.53
N TYR A 227 -8.26 -14.54 1.99
CA TYR A 227 -7.34 -15.67 1.86
C TYR A 227 -6.97 -16.28 3.22
N LEU A 228 -6.58 -15.46 4.19
CA LEU A 228 -6.19 -15.93 5.52
C LEU A 228 -7.37 -16.52 6.31
N THR A 229 -8.58 -16.03 6.08
CA THR A 229 -9.82 -16.60 6.65
C THR A 229 -10.09 -17.98 6.06
N LEU A 230 -10.05 -18.15 4.73
CA LEU A 230 -10.20 -19.45 4.08
C LEU A 230 -9.10 -20.44 4.52
N TRP A 231 -7.86 -19.94 4.65
CA TRP A 231 -6.74 -20.70 5.20
C TRP A 231 -7.02 -21.16 6.63
N CYS A 232 -7.58 -20.30 7.47
CA CYS A 232 -7.93 -20.65 8.86
C CYS A 232 -9.01 -21.74 8.92
N PHE A 233 -10.08 -21.59 8.15
CA PHE A 233 -11.20 -22.54 8.17
C PHE A 233 -10.84 -23.92 7.63
N HIS A 234 -9.85 -24.02 6.74
CA HIS A 234 -9.41 -25.32 6.20
C HIS A 234 -8.88 -26.28 7.32
N GLU A 235 -8.16 -25.74 8.31
CA GLU A 235 -7.69 -26.52 9.46
C GLU A 235 -8.18 -25.89 10.78
N TRP A 236 -9.48 -25.71 10.89
CA TRP A 236 -10.12 -25.00 11.99
C TRP A 236 -9.60 -25.39 13.38
N ARG A 237 -9.50 -26.70 13.66
CA ARG A 237 -9.05 -27.18 14.98
C ARG A 237 -7.66 -26.66 15.35
N LYS A 238 -6.77 -26.54 14.40
CA LYS A 238 -5.39 -26.06 14.61
C LYS A 238 -5.29 -24.54 14.60
N ARG A 239 -6.17 -23.87 13.83
CA ARG A 239 -6.03 -22.44 13.50
C ARG A 239 -7.07 -21.54 14.16
N ARG A 240 -8.00 -22.08 14.95
CA ARG A 240 -9.09 -21.34 15.62
C ARG A 240 -8.61 -20.16 16.49
N ALA A 241 -7.40 -20.23 17.08
CA ALA A 241 -6.85 -19.13 17.86
C ALA A 241 -6.60 -17.86 16.99
N PHE A 242 -6.25 -18.04 15.72
CA PHE A 242 -6.16 -16.93 14.75
C PHE A 242 -7.52 -16.25 14.56
N PHE A 243 -8.56 -17.05 14.32
CA PHE A 243 -9.92 -16.53 14.16
C PHE A 243 -10.43 -15.85 15.46
N ALA A 244 -10.17 -16.46 16.60
CA ALA A 244 -10.55 -15.89 17.91
C ALA A 244 -9.89 -14.52 18.14
N GLY A 245 -8.60 -14.38 17.83
CA GLY A 245 -7.90 -13.09 17.91
C GLY A 245 -8.49 -12.04 16.96
N ALA A 246 -8.78 -12.43 15.71
CA ALA A 246 -9.37 -11.52 14.72
C ALA A 246 -10.78 -11.07 15.12
N VAL A 247 -11.63 -12.01 15.53
CA VAL A 247 -13.01 -11.71 15.92
C VAL A 247 -13.08 -10.91 17.22
N ALA A 248 -12.31 -11.30 18.25
CA ALA A 248 -12.29 -10.56 19.51
C ALA A 248 -11.86 -9.10 19.32
N THR A 249 -10.79 -8.88 18.51
CA THR A 249 -10.34 -7.52 18.20
C THR A 249 -11.36 -6.78 17.35
N GLY A 250 -11.94 -7.42 16.33
CA GLY A 250 -13.00 -6.82 15.51
C GLY A 250 -14.21 -6.42 16.34
N MET A 251 -14.66 -7.30 17.26
CA MET A 251 -15.76 -6.99 18.19
C MET A 251 -15.42 -5.82 19.11
N LEU A 252 -14.18 -5.75 19.62
CA LEU A 252 -13.75 -4.63 20.45
C LEU A 252 -13.76 -3.32 19.67
N LEU A 253 -13.23 -3.29 18.45
CA LEU A 253 -13.17 -2.10 17.61
C LEU A 253 -14.58 -1.65 17.19
N VAL A 254 -15.35 -2.55 16.60
CA VAL A 254 -16.71 -2.28 16.13
C VAL A 254 -17.65 -2.00 17.28
N GLY A 255 -17.63 -2.82 18.33
CA GLY A 255 -18.45 -2.66 19.52
C GLY A 255 -18.14 -1.39 20.28
N GLY A 256 -16.84 -1.08 20.47
CA GLY A 256 -16.41 0.18 21.08
C GLY A 256 -16.93 1.40 20.31
N ALA A 257 -16.85 1.37 18.97
CA ALA A 257 -17.41 2.43 18.15
C ALA A 257 -18.94 2.50 18.19
N LEU A 258 -19.66 1.37 18.29
CA LEU A 258 -21.11 1.34 18.44
C LEU A 258 -21.60 1.94 19.76
N LEU A 259 -20.83 1.81 20.85
CA LEU A 259 -21.14 2.45 22.12
C LEU A 259 -21.10 3.98 22.04
N VAL A 260 -20.24 4.52 21.15
CA VAL A 260 -20.05 5.95 20.95
C VAL A 260 -20.98 6.51 19.88
N TRP A 261 -21.08 5.79 18.74
CA TRP A 261 -21.90 6.14 17.58
C TRP A 261 -22.76 4.96 17.14
N PRO A 262 -23.97 4.79 17.69
CA PRO A 262 -24.79 3.58 17.44
C PRO A 262 -25.15 3.31 15.98
N ARG A 263 -25.14 4.36 15.13
CA ARG A 263 -25.51 4.27 13.70
C ARG A 263 -24.30 4.36 12.77
N TRP A 264 -23.08 4.34 13.28
CA TRP A 264 -21.89 4.63 12.49
C TRP A 264 -21.70 3.71 11.27
N ILE A 265 -22.09 2.42 11.39
CA ILE A 265 -21.93 1.48 10.26
C ILE A 265 -22.78 1.92 9.07
N GLN A 266 -24.03 2.28 9.31
CA GLN A 266 -24.96 2.72 8.26
C GLN A 266 -24.47 4.02 7.62
N THR A 267 -24.08 4.99 8.44
CA THR A 267 -23.61 6.29 7.98
C THR A 267 -22.29 6.16 7.22
N TRP A 268 -21.36 5.34 7.74
CA TRP A 268 -20.11 5.05 7.06
C TRP A 268 -20.32 4.39 5.70
N MET A 269 -21.23 3.42 5.58
CA MET A 269 -21.56 2.79 4.29
C MET A 269 -22.10 3.81 3.28
N GLN A 270 -22.91 4.77 3.72
CA GLN A 270 -23.39 5.86 2.85
C GLN A 270 -22.22 6.74 2.37
N VAL A 271 -21.30 7.11 3.28
CA VAL A 271 -20.09 7.87 2.94
C VAL A 271 -19.20 7.08 1.96
N VAL A 272 -19.01 5.77 2.15
CA VAL A 272 -18.23 4.93 1.24
C VAL A 272 -18.85 4.90 -0.16
N VAL A 273 -20.17 4.78 -0.26
CA VAL A 273 -20.88 4.82 -1.56
C VAL A 273 -20.68 6.19 -2.23
N GLN A 274 -20.85 7.29 -1.48
CA GLN A 274 -20.61 8.64 -1.99
C GLN A 274 -19.17 8.85 -2.42
N TYR A 275 -18.22 8.36 -1.63
CA TYR A 275 -16.78 8.40 -1.92
C TYR A 275 -16.45 7.77 -3.28
N HIS A 276 -17.04 6.61 -3.59
CA HIS A 276 -16.87 5.98 -4.90
C HIS A 276 -17.46 6.79 -6.07
N GLY A 277 -18.44 7.65 -5.79
CA GLY A 277 -19.06 8.50 -6.81
C GLY A 277 -18.17 9.64 -7.30
N TYR A 278 -17.20 10.10 -6.51
CA TYR A 278 -16.32 11.22 -6.85
C TYR A 278 -14.82 10.87 -6.87
N THR A 279 -14.43 9.69 -6.40
CA THR A 279 -13.04 9.23 -6.50
C THR A 279 -12.74 8.59 -7.85
N PRO A 280 -11.49 8.65 -8.33
CA PRO A 280 -11.08 7.92 -9.51
C PRO A 280 -11.36 6.42 -9.40
N PRO A 281 -11.65 5.74 -10.52
CA PRO A 281 -11.84 4.30 -10.51
C PRO A 281 -10.57 3.58 -10.05
N PRO A 282 -10.65 2.26 -9.75
CA PRO A 282 -9.48 1.45 -9.52
C PRO A 282 -8.44 1.58 -10.63
N LEU A 283 -7.18 1.27 -10.32
CA LEU A 283 -6.05 1.46 -11.23
C LEU A 283 -6.29 0.81 -12.61
N ILE A 284 -6.92 -0.38 -12.65
CA ILE A 284 -7.33 -1.02 -13.90
C ILE A 284 -8.29 -0.14 -14.71
N GLY A 285 -9.19 0.58 -14.04
CA GLY A 285 -10.15 1.47 -14.69
C GLY A 285 -9.49 2.69 -15.34
N GLU A 286 -8.42 3.22 -14.75
CA GLU A 286 -7.64 4.30 -15.37
C GLU A 286 -6.93 3.82 -16.64
N VAL A 287 -6.31 2.62 -16.58
CA VAL A 287 -5.66 2.02 -17.75
C VAL A 287 -6.67 1.75 -18.85
N VAL A 288 -7.82 1.15 -18.52
CA VAL A 288 -8.88 0.86 -19.49
C VAL A 288 -9.41 2.13 -20.13
N ARG A 289 -9.62 3.21 -19.36
CA ARG A 289 -10.07 4.51 -19.90
C ARG A 289 -9.14 5.05 -20.97
N ASN A 290 -7.83 4.92 -20.75
CA ASN A 290 -6.81 5.36 -21.70
C ASN A 290 -6.74 4.47 -22.97
N LEU A 291 -7.15 3.19 -22.88
CA LEU A 291 -7.08 2.25 -24.00
C LEU A 291 -8.35 2.23 -24.87
N VAL A 292 -9.53 2.26 -24.25
CA VAL A 292 -10.80 2.06 -24.97
C VAL A 292 -11.70 3.31 -25.03
N GLY A 293 -11.23 4.43 -24.44
CA GLY A 293 -11.98 5.67 -24.37
C GLY A 293 -13.07 5.69 -23.31
N SER A 294 -13.63 6.87 -23.04
CA SER A 294 -14.52 7.10 -21.88
C SER A 294 -15.84 6.32 -21.95
N ARG A 295 -16.40 6.07 -23.14
CA ARG A 295 -17.71 5.40 -23.30
C ARG A 295 -17.71 3.93 -22.84
N LEU A 296 -16.63 3.20 -23.17
CA LEU A 296 -16.50 1.77 -22.84
C LEU A 296 -15.72 1.53 -21.53
N ALA A 297 -15.09 2.57 -20.98
CA ALA A 297 -14.24 2.42 -19.81
C ALA A 297 -14.96 1.84 -18.60
N ALA A 298 -16.16 2.34 -18.27
CA ALA A 298 -16.87 1.91 -17.06
C ALA A 298 -17.29 0.42 -17.13
N PRO A 299 -18.00 -0.08 -18.16
CA PRO A 299 -18.40 -1.47 -18.21
C PRO A 299 -17.20 -2.42 -18.34
N VAL A 300 -16.19 -2.08 -19.14
CA VAL A 300 -14.98 -2.92 -19.29
C VAL A 300 -14.20 -2.98 -17.98
N SER A 301 -14.03 -1.85 -17.29
CA SER A 301 -13.37 -1.81 -15.98
C SER A 301 -14.10 -2.66 -14.94
N LEU A 302 -15.42 -2.57 -14.90
CA LEU A 302 -16.22 -3.37 -13.97
C LEU A 302 -16.04 -4.87 -14.22
N VAL A 303 -16.13 -5.31 -15.48
CA VAL A 303 -15.93 -6.72 -15.85
C VAL A 303 -14.54 -7.20 -15.46
N LEU A 304 -13.48 -6.40 -15.76
CA LEU A 304 -12.11 -6.77 -15.40
C LEU A 304 -11.90 -6.78 -13.89
N THR A 305 -12.43 -5.80 -13.15
CA THR A 305 -12.36 -5.77 -11.68
C THR A 305 -13.02 -7.00 -11.08
N VAL A 306 -14.23 -7.35 -11.51
CA VAL A 306 -14.95 -8.55 -11.04
C VAL A 306 -14.15 -9.80 -11.38
N ALA A 307 -13.66 -9.94 -12.62
CA ALA A 307 -12.84 -11.07 -13.03
C ALA A 307 -11.57 -11.22 -12.19
N MET A 308 -10.90 -10.12 -11.84
CA MET A 308 -9.73 -10.10 -10.96
C MET A 308 -10.09 -10.54 -9.55
N ILE A 309 -11.17 -10.02 -8.97
CA ILE A 309 -11.63 -10.39 -7.61
C ILE A 309 -11.99 -11.88 -7.56
N VAL A 310 -12.76 -12.36 -8.55
CA VAL A 310 -13.13 -13.78 -8.68
C VAL A 310 -11.88 -14.66 -8.82
N SER A 311 -10.93 -14.25 -9.67
CA SER A 311 -9.65 -14.96 -9.82
C SER A 311 -8.86 -15.03 -8.51
N ALA A 312 -8.82 -13.95 -7.75
CA ALA A 312 -8.18 -13.93 -6.43
C ALA A 312 -8.91 -14.84 -5.42
N ALA A 313 -10.24 -14.84 -5.42
CA ALA A 313 -11.03 -15.73 -4.56
C ALA A 313 -10.83 -17.21 -4.92
N ILE A 314 -10.83 -17.56 -6.20
CA ILE A 314 -10.51 -18.91 -6.68
C ILE A 314 -9.07 -19.30 -6.27
N LEU A 315 -8.10 -18.41 -6.48
CA LEU A 315 -6.72 -18.66 -6.10
C LEU A 315 -6.59 -18.88 -4.58
N ALA A 316 -7.25 -18.07 -3.77
CA ALA A 316 -7.30 -18.20 -2.32
C ALA A 316 -7.93 -19.54 -1.90
N TRP A 317 -9.04 -19.92 -2.52
CA TRP A 317 -9.73 -21.18 -2.27
C TRP A 317 -8.87 -22.40 -2.61
N LEU A 318 -8.26 -22.42 -3.79
CA LEU A 318 -7.42 -23.52 -4.25
C LEU A 318 -6.17 -23.71 -3.36
N ASN A 319 -5.66 -22.65 -2.77
CA ASN A 319 -4.45 -22.66 -1.93
C ASN A 319 -4.72 -22.54 -0.42
N ARG A 320 -5.99 -22.69 0.02
CA ARG A 320 -6.35 -22.60 1.44
C ARG A 320 -5.67 -23.64 2.33
N ALA A 321 -5.24 -24.77 1.75
CA ALA A 321 -4.50 -25.83 2.44
C ALA A 321 -3.00 -25.53 2.57
N ALA A 322 -2.49 -24.55 1.84
CA ALA A 322 -1.04 -24.30 1.79
C ALA A 322 -0.50 -23.90 3.17
N GLU A 323 0.57 -24.56 3.61
CA GLU A 323 1.25 -24.16 4.84
C GLU A 323 1.87 -22.77 4.68
N CYS A 324 1.88 -21.98 5.77
CA CYS A 324 2.46 -20.63 5.78
C CYS A 324 3.99 -20.61 5.52
N SER A 325 4.64 -21.78 5.54
CA SER A 325 6.04 -21.98 5.14
C SER A 325 6.21 -22.22 3.64
N SER A 326 5.16 -22.60 2.94
CA SER A 326 5.20 -23.06 1.55
C SER A 326 5.31 -21.91 0.56
N VAL A 327 5.90 -22.20 -0.59
CA VAL A 327 6.01 -21.26 -1.72
C VAL A 327 4.63 -20.86 -2.25
N GLN A 328 3.70 -21.82 -2.27
CA GLN A 328 2.32 -21.59 -2.71
C GLN A 328 1.61 -20.56 -1.86
N PHE A 329 1.76 -20.60 -0.53
CA PHE A 329 1.22 -19.60 0.37
C PHE A 329 1.72 -18.20 0.01
N TRP A 330 3.03 -18.05 -0.19
CA TRP A 330 3.66 -16.76 -0.46
C TRP A 330 3.27 -16.17 -1.81
N PHE A 331 3.24 -17.00 -2.88
CA PHE A 331 2.75 -16.53 -4.18
C PHE A 331 1.27 -16.18 -4.13
N THR A 332 0.44 -16.94 -3.41
CA THR A 332 -0.99 -16.63 -3.27
C THR A 332 -1.18 -15.31 -2.54
N LEU A 333 -0.53 -15.11 -1.38
CA LEU A 333 -0.61 -13.86 -0.63
C LEU A 333 -0.14 -12.67 -1.49
N SER A 334 0.99 -12.79 -2.17
CA SER A 334 1.53 -11.72 -3.01
C SER A 334 0.64 -11.39 -4.21
N LEU A 335 0.03 -12.41 -4.83
CA LEU A 335 -0.89 -12.23 -5.96
C LEU A 335 -2.20 -11.56 -5.52
N VAL A 336 -2.79 -11.96 -4.39
CA VAL A 336 -4.02 -11.32 -3.91
C VAL A 336 -3.77 -9.88 -3.50
N LEU A 337 -2.59 -9.52 -2.98
CA LEU A 337 -2.21 -8.13 -2.70
C LEU A 337 -2.03 -7.32 -3.99
N ALA A 338 -1.41 -7.89 -5.02
CA ALA A 338 -1.26 -7.23 -6.31
C ALA A 338 -2.62 -7.00 -6.99
N ILE A 339 -3.52 -8.00 -6.93
CA ILE A 339 -4.89 -7.88 -7.43
C ILE A 339 -5.67 -6.82 -6.65
N THR A 340 -5.53 -6.76 -5.32
CA THR A 340 -6.14 -5.69 -4.49
C THR A 340 -5.72 -4.32 -4.99
N THR A 341 -4.42 -4.12 -5.20
CA THR A 341 -3.86 -2.84 -5.65
C THR A 341 -4.39 -2.42 -7.02
N ILE A 342 -4.52 -3.35 -7.95
CA ILE A 342 -4.94 -3.05 -9.34
C ILE A 342 -6.45 -2.93 -9.46
N GLY A 343 -7.21 -3.80 -8.80
CA GLY A 343 -8.65 -3.98 -9.04
C GLY A 343 -9.55 -3.35 -7.98
N ILE A 344 -9.04 -3.01 -6.78
CA ILE A 344 -9.88 -2.51 -5.69
C ILE A 344 -9.49 -1.10 -5.27
N LEU A 345 -8.18 -0.82 -5.12
CA LEU A 345 -7.74 0.48 -4.66
C LEU A 345 -7.98 1.57 -5.71
N PRO A 346 -8.50 2.76 -5.31
CA PRO A 346 -8.61 3.89 -6.21
C PRO A 346 -7.26 4.23 -6.87
N GLY A 347 -7.26 4.60 -8.14
CA GLY A 347 -6.03 4.90 -8.88
C GLY A 347 -5.17 6.02 -8.25
N GLN A 348 -5.81 6.94 -7.55
CA GLN A 348 -5.11 7.99 -6.78
C GLN A 348 -4.43 7.47 -5.49
N ALA A 349 -4.82 6.30 -4.97
CA ALA A 349 -4.28 5.73 -3.73
C ALA A 349 -2.93 5.03 -3.96
N ILE A 350 -2.03 5.68 -4.69
CA ILE A 350 -0.69 5.16 -5.03
C ILE A 350 0.10 4.80 -3.77
N TYR A 351 -0.06 5.56 -2.70
CA TYR A 351 0.59 5.33 -1.40
C TYR A 351 0.29 3.95 -0.78
N ASP A 352 -0.81 3.32 -1.15
CA ASP A 352 -1.15 1.97 -0.68
C ASP A 352 -0.34 0.86 -1.39
N GLN A 353 0.42 1.17 -2.46
CA GLN A 353 1.28 0.20 -3.15
C GLN A 353 2.41 -0.35 -2.26
N GLY A 354 2.67 0.24 -1.10
CA GLY A 354 3.60 -0.30 -0.11
C GLY A 354 3.29 -1.75 0.31
N ILE A 355 2.03 -2.19 0.20
CA ILE A 355 1.63 -3.59 0.47
C ILE A 355 2.21 -4.60 -0.53
N LEU A 356 2.76 -4.16 -1.66
CA LEU A 356 3.35 -5.02 -2.70
C LEU A 356 4.76 -5.53 -2.35
N LEU A 357 5.39 -5.00 -1.31
CA LEU A 357 6.75 -5.36 -0.91
C LEU A 357 6.97 -6.88 -0.75
N PRO A 358 6.06 -7.68 -0.14
CA PRO A 358 6.29 -9.13 -0.02
C PRO A 358 6.41 -9.83 -1.37
N GLY A 359 5.69 -9.36 -2.40
CA GLY A 359 5.82 -9.88 -3.76
C GLY A 359 7.20 -9.62 -4.37
N VAL A 360 7.73 -8.42 -4.19
CA VAL A 360 9.08 -8.05 -4.64
C VAL A 360 10.12 -8.91 -3.92
N LEU A 361 10.04 -8.98 -2.59
CA LEU A 361 10.96 -9.77 -1.78
C LEU A 361 10.92 -11.26 -2.13
N LEU A 362 9.73 -11.80 -2.42
CA LEU A 362 9.57 -13.19 -2.85
C LEU A 362 10.30 -13.47 -4.17
N LEU A 363 10.16 -12.59 -5.16
CA LEU A 363 10.85 -12.71 -6.44
C LEU A 363 12.38 -12.63 -6.26
N LEU A 364 12.86 -11.70 -5.43
CA LEU A 364 14.29 -11.56 -5.12
C LEU A 364 14.81 -12.80 -4.37
N ALA A 365 14.08 -13.30 -3.37
CA ALA A 365 14.46 -14.49 -2.61
C ALA A 365 14.52 -15.76 -3.48
N ARG A 366 13.67 -15.84 -4.49
CA ARG A 366 13.55 -17.01 -5.38
C ARG A 366 14.23 -16.84 -6.74
N TRP A 367 15.00 -15.76 -6.91
CA TRP A 367 15.61 -15.42 -8.19
C TRP A 367 16.31 -16.58 -8.88
N ARG A 368 17.14 -17.33 -8.14
CA ARG A 368 17.91 -18.47 -8.69
C ARG A 368 17.02 -19.63 -9.15
N GLU A 369 15.92 -19.86 -8.46
CA GLU A 369 14.97 -20.91 -8.79
C GLU A 369 14.09 -20.54 -9.98
N LEU A 370 13.81 -19.24 -10.17
CA LEU A 370 12.98 -18.74 -11.26
C LEU A 370 13.77 -18.54 -12.56
N ALA A 371 15.06 -18.22 -12.47
CA ALA A 371 15.95 -17.94 -13.61
C ALA A 371 16.56 -19.23 -14.22
N ILE A 372 15.73 -20.25 -14.47
CA ILE A 372 16.21 -21.58 -14.90
C ILE A 372 16.75 -21.65 -16.34
N ASN A 373 16.36 -20.70 -17.18
CA ASN A 373 16.91 -20.58 -18.54
C ASN A 373 17.13 -19.11 -18.89
N TRP A 374 17.79 -18.85 -20.03
CA TRP A 374 18.16 -17.49 -20.43
C TRP A 374 16.93 -16.59 -20.69
N VAL A 375 15.84 -17.13 -21.24
CA VAL A 375 14.61 -16.39 -21.54
C VAL A 375 13.96 -15.90 -20.25
N LEU A 376 13.75 -16.82 -19.28
CA LEU A 376 13.18 -16.46 -17.98
C LEU A 376 14.08 -15.50 -17.21
N ARG A 377 15.40 -15.68 -17.29
CA ARG A 377 16.36 -14.74 -16.71
C ARG A 377 16.22 -13.36 -17.32
N ALA A 378 16.13 -13.26 -18.65
CA ALA A 378 15.93 -11.99 -19.35
C ALA A 378 14.60 -11.32 -18.95
N MET A 379 13.49 -12.07 -18.88
CA MET A 379 12.19 -11.56 -18.44
C MET A 379 12.23 -11.02 -17.00
N LEU A 380 12.90 -11.75 -16.10
CA LEU A 380 13.07 -11.31 -14.71
C LEU A 380 13.93 -10.05 -14.62
N VAL A 381 15.05 -9.98 -15.38
CA VAL A 381 15.92 -8.81 -15.43
C VAL A 381 15.17 -7.58 -15.95
N ILE A 382 14.45 -7.73 -17.07
CA ILE A 382 13.63 -6.64 -17.63
C ILE A 382 12.56 -6.23 -16.63
N GLY A 383 11.86 -7.18 -16.02
CA GLY A 383 10.84 -6.90 -15.01
C GLY A 383 11.41 -6.13 -13.81
N VAL A 384 12.55 -6.55 -13.27
CA VAL A 384 13.23 -5.82 -12.17
C VAL A 384 13.70 -4.44 -12.63
N ALA A 385 14.22 -4.32 -13.84
CA ALA A 385 14.61 -3.01 -14.39
C ALA A 385 13.41 -2.05 -14.45
N ILE A 386 12.23 -2.54 -14.86
CA ILE A 386 10.99 -1.75 -14.84
C ILE A 386 10.58 -1.41 -13.40
N LEU A 387 10.70 -2.35 -12.46
CA LEU A 387 10.38 -2.09 -11.05
C LEU A 387 11.32 -1.05 -10.40
N VAL A 388 12.59 -1.00 -10.81
CA VAL A 388 13.59 -0.03 -10.31
C VAL A 388 13.53 1.30 -11.08
N TRP A 389 12.89 1.31 -12.24
CA TRP A 389 12.83 2.48 -13.12
C TRP A 389 12.42 3.80 -12.45
N PRO A 390 11.44 3.88 -11.51
CA PRO A 390 11.06 5.16 -10.91
C PRO A 390 12.21 5.90 -10.25
N TRP A 391 13.14 5.19 -9.58
CA TRP A 391 14.33 5.81 -8.98
C TRP A 391 15.34 6.28 -10.03
N ILE A 392 15.52 5.51 -11.11
CA ILE A 392 16.36 5.89 -12.23
C ILE A 392 15.78 7.13 -12.93
N ALA A 393 14.46 7.15 -13.14
CA ALA A 393 13.76 8.28 -13.74
C ALA A 393 13.89 9.55 -12.86
N ALA A 394 13.77 9.41 -11.52
CA ALA A 394 13.97 10.53 -10.60
C ALA A 394 15.40 11.09 -10.70
N ALA A 395 16.42 10.23 -10.71
CA ALA A 395 17.80 10.67 -10.91
C ALA A 395 18.01 11.36 -12.27
N GLY A 396 17.42 10.80 -13.34
CA GLY A 396 17.45 11.41 -14.69
C GLY A 396 16.78 12.78 -14.73
N VAL A 397 15.63 12.96 -14.08
CA VAL A 397 14.94 14.25 -13.95
C VAL A 397 15.84 15.28 -13.26
N LEU A 398 16.55 14.89 -12.20
CA LEU A 398 17.45 15.79 -11.49
C LEU A 398 18.67 16.19 -12.34
N LEU A 399 19.18 15.29 -13.18
CA LEU A 399 20.29 15.59 -14.09
C LEU A 399 19.88 16.58 -15.20
N VAL A 400 18.63 16.52 -15.63
CA VAL A 400 18.10 17.42 -16.68
C VAL A 400 17.69 18.77 -16.10
N ARG A 401 17.37 18.86 -14.81
CA ARG A 401 16.89 20.07 -14.14
C ARG A 401 17.74 21.32 -14.40
N PRO A 402 19.09 21.31 -14.26
CA PRO A 402 19.92 22.49 -14.46
C PRO A 402 20.02 22.94 -15.94
N LEU A 403 19.59 22.11 -16.89
CA LEU A 403 19.65 22.41 -18.32
C LEU A 403 18.40 23.14 -18.84
N LEU A 404 17.38 23.32 -18.00
CA LEU A 404 16.07 23.85 -18.38
C LEU A 404 15.67 25.01 -17.47
N SER A 405 14.95 26.00 -18.02
CA SER A 405 14.25 26.99 -17.19
C SER A 405 13.10 26.33 -16.42
N ASP A 406 12.64 26.94 -15.31
CA ASP A 406 11.53 26.42 -14.51
C ASP A 406 10.28 26.17 -15.35
N GLN A 407 9.89 27.12 -16.20
CA GLN A 407 8.75 26.96 -17.08
C GLN A 407 8.91 25.78 -18.03
N GLN A 408 10.07 25.63 -18.65
CA GLN A 408 10.35 24.51 -19.55
C GLN A 408 10.36 23.17 -18.80
N PHE A 409 10.96 23.13 -17.61
CA PHE A 409 11.08 21.91 -16.80
C PHE A 409 9.72 21.39 -16.37
N TYR A 410 8.90 22.25 -15.72
CA TYR A 410 7.61 21.83 -15.17
C TYR A 410 6.52 21.62 -16.24
N SER A 411 6.67 22.16 -17.45
CA SER A 411 5.74 21.93 -18.56
C SER A 411 6.00 20.62 -19.30
N LYS A 412 7.16 19.98 -19.12
CA LYS A 412 7.54 18.78 -19.86
C LYS A 412 7.01 17.50 -19.23
N PRO A 413 6.60 16.50 -20.06
CA PRO A 413 6.21 15.18 -19.56
C PRO A 413 7.29 14.47 -18.73
N VAL A 414 8.57 14.82 -18.97
CA VAL A 414 9.74 14.27 -18.25
C VAL A 414 9.66 14.52 -16.75
N PHE A 415 9.15 15.68 -16.33
CA PHE A 415 8.96 15.98 -14.90
C PHE A 415 8.07 14.96 -14.19
N LEU A 416 7.02 14.49 -14.87
CA LEU A 416 6.06 13.53 -14.32
C LEU A 416 6.46 12.05 -14.52
N LEU A 417 7.61 11.79 -15.16
CA LEU A 417 8.02 10.44 -15.52
C LEU A 417 8.13 9.48 -14.33
N PRO A 418 8.75 9.86 -13.18
CA PRO A 418 8.81 8.98 -12.01
C PRO A 418 7.43 8.60 -11.47
N LEU A 419 6.46 9.53 -11.51
CA LEU A 419 5.10 9.33 -11.02
C LEU A 419 4.29 8.43 -11.96
N ARG A 420 4.34 8.70 -13.26
CA ARG A 420 3.58 7.96 -14.28
C ARG A 420 4.00 6.51 -14.34
N THR A 421 5.28 6.22 -14.10
CA THR A 421 5.79 4.85 -14.13
C THR A 421 5.41 4.06 -12.87
N ALA A 422 5.07 4.70 -11.77
CA ALA A 422 4.53 4.03 -10.58
C ALA A 422 3.20 3.30 -10.88
N VAL A 423 2.42 3.77 -11.87
CA VAL A 423 1.18 3.10 -12.32
C VAL A 423 1.47 1.73 -12.94
N VAL A 424 2.61 1.56 -13.61
CA VAL A 424 3.00 0.31 -14.30
C VAL A 424 3.47 -0.75 -13.31
N PHE A 425 4.01 -0.34 -12.17
CA PHE A 425 4.64 -1.21 -11.17
C PHE A 425 3.76 -2.39 -10.72
N PRO A 426 2.50 -2.21 -10.29
CA PRO A 426 1.64 -3.32 -9.85
C PRO A 426 1.37 -4.35 -10.95
N PHE A 427 1.20 -3.91 -12.20
CA PHE A 427 0.93 -4.80 -13.34
C PHE A 427 2.13 -5.68 -13.68
N VAL A 428 3.33 -5.09 -13.73
CA VAL A 428 4.57 -5.83 -13.98
C VAL A 428 4.81 -6.83 -12.84
N LEU A 429 4.62 -6.40 -11.60
CA LEU A 429 4.76 -7.28 -10.45
C LEU A 429 3.76 -8.44 -10.49
N LEU A 430 2.49 -8.19 -10.83
CA LEU A 430 1.47 -9.22 -11.00
C LEU A 430 1.90 -10.25 -12.06
N GLY A 431 2.38 -9.80 -13.22
CA GLY A 431 2.87 -10.66 -14.30
C GLY A 431 4.05 -11.53 -13.85
N LEU A 432 5.05 -10.95 -13.19
CA LEU A 432 6.21 -11.66 -12.66
C LEU A 432 5.83 -12.69 -11.59
N LEU A 433 4.89 -12.35 -10.69
CA LEU A 433 4.39 -13.25 -9.66
C LEU A 433 3.60 -14.43 -10.27
N ALA A 434 2.76 -14.16 -11.27
CA ALA A 434 2.02 -15.21 -11.98
C ALA A 434 2.97 -16.18 -12.72
N LEU A 435 3.99 -15.63 -13.40
CA LEU A 435 5.04 -16.42 -14.05
C LEU A 435 5.83 -17.24 -13.01
N GLY A 436 6.31 -16.60 -11.95
CA GLY A 436 7.07 -17.25 -10.89
C GLY A 436 6.31 -18.39 -10.22
N ARG A 437 5.01 -18.20 -9.96
CA ARG A 437 4.14 -19.25 -9.42
C ARG A 437 4.05 -20.45 -10.36
N ARG A 438 3.85 -20.24 -11.67
CA ARG A 438 3.81 -21.33 -12.68
C ARG A 438 5.09 -22.14 -12.68
N ILE A 439 6.24 -21.48 -12.61
CA ILE A 439 7.55 -22.14 -12.58
C ILE A 439 7.70 -22.92 -11.27
N ALA A 440 7.39 -22.32 -10.12
CA ALA A 440 7.53 -22.97 -8.82
C ALA A 440 6.65 -24.23 -8.69
N VAL A 441 5.42 -24.19 -9.22
CA VAL A 441 4.53 -25.36 -9.25
C VAL A 441 5.10 -26.48 -10.14
N ARG A 442 5.64 -26.16 -11.32
CA ARG A 442 6.29 -27.15 -12.20
C ARG A 442 7.48 -27.82 -11.53
N ILE A 443 8.35 -27.05 -10.87
CA ILE A 443 9.51 -27.60 -10.15
C ILE A 443 9.07 -28.55 -9.03
N ALA A 444 8.01 -28.23 -8.31
CA ALA A 444 7.48 -29.07 -7.24
C ALA A 444 6.91 -30.39 -7.75
N ILE A 445 6.37 -30.42 -8.97
CA ILE A 445 5.85 -31.64 -9.61
C ILE A 445 7.01 -32.53 -10.13
N THR A 446 8.06 -31.92 -10.71
CA THR A 446 9.18 -32.65 -11.34
C THR A 446 10.24 -33.13 -10.35
N LYS A 447 10.27 -32.53 -9.15
CA LYS A 447 11.15 -32.98 -8.04
C LYS A 447 10.30 -33.31 -6.82
N PRO A 448 9.61 -34.46 -6.78
CA PRO A 448 8.94 -34.85 -5.54
C PRO A 448 9.98 -34.94 -4.44
N SER A 449 9.60 -34.41 -3.26
CA SER A 449 10.43 -34.43 -2.05
C SER A 449 10.88 -35.90 -1.80
N PRO A 450 12.16 -36.18 -1.52
CA PRO A 450 12.62 -37.54 -1.21
C PRO A 450 12.10 -38.06 0.15
N LEU A 451 11.05 -37.47 0.70
CA LEU A 451 10.36 -37.89 1.93
C LEU A 451 8.85 -37.81 1.68
N ALA A 452 8.27 -38.77 0.99
CA ALA A 452 6.89 -39.18 1.13
C ALA A 452 6.82 -40.41 2.05
#